data_d5eb1a6732771f9585d5dde4ff19784d
#
_entry.id   d5eb1a6732771f9585d5dde4ff19784d
#
_cell.length_a   1.000
_cell.length_b   1.000
_cell.length_c   1.000
_cell.angle_alpha   90.00
_cell.angle_beta   90.00
_cell.angle_gamma   90.00
#
_symmetry.space_group_name_H-M   'P 1'
#
loop_
_entity.id
_entity.type
_entity.pdbx_description
1 polymer ?
#
loop_
_entity_poly.entity_id
_entity_poly.type
_entity_poly.pdbx_seq_one_letter_code
_entity_poly.pdbx_strand_id
1 'polypeptide(L)'
;LELQLIVTGAHLEPRFGITVQQIEADGFAIDERVPLGLESDAPGDLARAMARCLEGTSEALGRLRPDLMLALGDRYEILAAAQAAMLHRVPLAHIAGGDITEGAFDESIRHALTKLAHLHLTTTAEAAARVARMGEEPWRIHVVGSPGLDQLRRLELLDRTALEDALGASLGSRNLLVTWHPVTLEADRGLAGFEALLAGLDALPREVAKWITRPNADPGGAAVEAALDAWAGGREDVRVFASLGQLRYLSLMAQVDAVVGNSSSGLYEAPSLGVPTVDVGDRQKGRLAAASVIHCPAEPTAIVAAIGRALEMDCAGVENPYGDGDSARRIVEVL
;
A
#
# COMPACT_ATOMS: atom_id res chain seq x y z
N LEU A 1 15.21 0.24 -23.60
CA LEU A 1 13.75 0.22 -23.51
C LEU A 1 13.21 1.62 -23.77
N GLU A 2 12.11 1.71 -24.53
CA GLU A 2 11.33 2.94 -24.72
C GLU A 2 10.05 2.80 -23.91
N LEU A 3 9.76 3.80 -23.05
CA LEU A 3 8.58 3.81 -22.21
C LEU A 3 7.44 4.54 -22.93
N GLN A 4 6.30 3.87 -23.04
CA GLN A 4 5.02 4.46 -23.43
C GLN A 4 4.07 4.35 -22.26
N LEU A 5 3.42 5.44 -21.87
CA LEU A 5 2.60 5.50 -20.65
C LEU A 5 1.12 5.71 -20.98
N ILE A 6 0.30 4.72 -20.61
CA ILE A 6 -1.17 4.82 -20.64
C ILE A 6 -1.66 5.08 -19.23
N VAL A 7 -2.37 6.18 -19.00
CA VAL A 7 -2.96 6.55 -17.72
C VAL A 7 -4.46 6.33 -17.73
N THR A 8 -5.00 5.70 -16.70
CA THR A 8 -6.43 5.41 -16.57
C THR A 8 -6.88 5.40 -15.10
N GLY A 9 -8.13 5.10 -14.84
CA GLY A 9 -8.68 4.91 -13.50
C GLY A 9 -8.72 6.18 -12.68
N ALA A 10 -8.48 6.01 -11.38
CA ALA A 10 -8.54 7.08 -10.39
C ALA A 10 -7.61 8.26 -10.69
N HIS A 11 -6.53 8.05 -11.45
CA HIS A 11 -5.59 9.10 -11.83
C HIS A 11 -6.22 10.22 -12.67
N LEU A 12 -7.29 9.93 -13.41
CA LEU A 12 -7.99 10.87 -14.28
C LEU A 12 -9.30 11.41 -13.67
N GLU A 13 -9.69 10.94 -12.49
CA GLU A 13 -10.98 11.28 -11.89
C GLU A 13 -10.84 12.41 -10.85
N PRO A 14 -11.60 13.53 -10.98
CA PRO A 14 -11.52 14.67 -10.07
C PRO A 14 -11.75 14.31 -8.60
N ARG A 15 -12.66 13.39 -8.32
CA ARG A 15 -12.98 12.95 -6.96
C ARG A 15 -11.82 12.26 -6.23
N PHE A 16 -10.81 11.79 -6.98
CA PHE A 16 -9.60 11.19 -6.43
C PHE A 16 -8.36 12.09 -6.52
N GLY A 17 -8.56 13.40 -6.81
CA GLY A 17 -7.51 14.41 -6.76
C GLY A 17 -6.69 14.57 -8.04
N ILE A 18 -7.10 13.96 -9.16
CA ILE A 18 -6.43 14.11 -10.49
C ILE A 18 -4.91 13.87 -10.38
N THR A 19 -4.54 12.74 -9.82
CA THR A 19 -3.13 12.40 -9.54
C THR A 19 -2.27 12.24 -10.81
N VAL A 20 -2.87 12.28 -12.00
CA VAL A 20 -2.14 12.39 -13.29
C VAL A 20 -1.22 13.60 -13.33
N GLN A 21 -1.57 14.71 -12.64
CA GLN A 21 -0.72 15.89 -12.53
C GLN A 21 0.61 15.61 -11.81
N GLN A 22 0.61 14.66 -10.86
CA GLN A 22 1.84 14.23 -10.21
C GLN A 22 2.75 13.48 -11.17
N ILE A 23 2.19 12.61 -12.02
CA ILE A 23 2.93 11.89 -13.06
C ILE A 23 3.63 12.86 -14.02
N GLU A 24 2.91 13.92 -14.43
CA GLU A 24 3.46 14.98 -15.29
C GLU A 24 4.52 15.82 -14.56
N ALA A 25 4.28 16.15 -13.27
CA ALA A 25 5.24 16.90 -12.45
C ALA A 25 6.53 16.11 -12.18
N ASP A 26 6.45 14.78 -12.13
CA ASP A 26 7.60 13.87 -12.03
C ASP A 26 8.38 13.75 -13.36
N GLY A 27 7.91 14.44 -14.42
CA GLY A 27 8.60 14.52 -15.72
C GLY A 27 8.27 13.42 -16.71
N PHE A 28 7.25 12.60 -16.47
CA PHE A 28 6.84 11.58 -17.42
C PHE A 28 5.90 12.14 -18.49
N ALA A 29 6.19 11.82 -19.75
CA ALA A 29 5.26 12.03 -20.85
C ALA A 29 4.14 10.98 -20.79
N ILE A 30 2.90 11.42 -21.01
CA ILE A 30 1.74 10.53 -21.06
C ILE A 30 1.32 10.39 -22.52
N ASP A 31 1.46 9.18 -23.05
CA ASP A 31 1.13 8.90 -24.46
C ASP A 31 -0.37 8.80 -24.67
N GLU A 32 -1.10 8.19 -23.73
CA GLU A 32 -2.54 8.02 -23.82
C GLU A 32 -3.23 8.18 -22.49
N ARG A 33 -4.42 8.78 -22.51
CA ARG A 33 -5.34 8.88 -21.36
C ARG A 33 -6.62 8.15 -21.67
N VAL A 34 -7.00 7.20 -20.81
CA VAL A 34 -8.20 6.40 -20.95
C VAL A 34 -9.15 6.71 -19.77
N PRO A 35 -10.04 7.71 -19.90
CA PRO A 35 -10.97 8.08 -18.84
C PRO A 35 -12.05 7.01 -18.68
N LEU A 36 -12.36 6.67 -17.44
CA LEU A 36 -13.37 5.66 -17.12
C LEU A 36 -14.79 6.25 -16.96
N GLY A 37 -14.88 7.53 -16.63
CA GLY A 37 -16.15 8.20 -16.32
C GLY A 37 -16.89 7.47 -15.21
N LEU A 38 -16.21 7.20 -14.12
CA LEU A 38 -16.73 6.44 -12.99
C LEU A 38 -17.69 7.32 -12.17
N GLU A 39 -18.99 7.03 -12.23
CA GLU A 39 -20.03 7.81 -11.58
C GLU A 39 -20.24 7.41 -10.12
N SER A 40 -20.19 6.10 -9.83
CA SER A 40 -20.35 5.55 -8.48
C SER A 40 -19.61 4.21 -8.34
N ASP A 41 -19.61 3.65 -7.12
CA ASP A 41 -19.05 2.33 -6.83
C ASP A 41 -20.11 1.20 -6.98
N ALA A 42 -21.26 1.50 -7.58
CA ALA A 42 -22.28 0.50 -7.86
C ALA A 42 -21.78 -0.50 -8.92
N PRO A 43 -22.12 -1.79 -8.80
CA PRO A 43 -21.61 -2.82 -9.72
C PRO A 43 -21.85 -2.51 -11.21
N GLY A 44 -22.97 -1.86 -11.53
CA GLY A 44 -23.29 -1.48 -12.90
C GLY A 44 -22.37 -0.36 -13.43
N ASP A 45 -21.95 0.58 -12.58
CA ASP A 45 -21.04 1.68 -12.95
C ASP A 45 -19.62 1.15 -13.11
N LEU A 46 -19.18 0.25 -12.21
CA LEU A 46 -17.88 -0.43 -12.33
C LEU A 46 -17.82 -1.25 -13.62
N ALA A 47 -18.88 -1.99 -13.98
CA ALA A 47 -18.94 -2.74 -15.22
C ALA A 47 -18.81 -1.83 -16.45
N ARG A 48 -19.50 -0.67 -16.46
CA ARG A 48 -19.38 0.32 -17.53
C ARG A 48 -17.98 0.94 -17.60
N ALA A 49 -17.37 1.22 -16.45
CA ALA A 49 -16.01 1.73 -16.37
C ALA A 49 -15.00 0.71 -16.93
N MET A 50 -15.13 -0.57 -16.59
CA MET A 50 -14.32 -1.65 -17.17
C MET A 50 -14.48 -1.75 -18.68
N ALA A 51 -15.72 -1.65 -19.20
CA ALA A 51 -15.98 -1.68 -20.64
C ALA A 51 -15.28 -0.51 -21.36
N ARG A 52 -15.38 0.71 -20.83
CA ARG A 52 -14.65 1.88 -21.36
C ARG A 52 -13.13 1.72 -21.28
N CYS A 53 -12.62 1.13 -20.19
CA CYS A 53 -11.20 0.85 -20.05
C CYS A 53 -10.71 -0.14 -21.11
N LEU A 54 -11.45 -1.23 -21.33
CA LEU A 54 -11.14 -2.24 -22.34
C LEU A 54 -11.09 -1.60 -23.74
N GLU A 55 -12.12 -0.85 -24.11
CA GLU A 55 -12.23 -0.18 -25.41
C GLU A 55 -11.12 0.85 -25.60
N GLY A 56 -10.95 1.79 -24.67
CA GLY A 56 -9.94 2.84 -24.76
C GLY A 56 -8.52 2.31 -24.75
N THR A 57 -8.24 1.28 -23.95
CA THR A 57 -6.92 0.62 -23.96
C THR A 57 -6.69 -0.12 -25.29
N SER A 58 -7.70 -0.77 -25.84
CA SER A 58 -7.60 -1.42 -27.16
C SER A 58 -7.25 -0.42 -28.26
N GLU A 59 -7.90 0.76 -28.27
CA GLU A 59 -7.58 1.83 -29.21
C GLU A 59 -6.14 2.35 -29.00
N ALA A 60 -5.73 2.58 -27.75
CA ALA A 60 -4.37 3.01 -27.40
C ALA A 60 -3.32 2.01 -27.90
N LEU A 61 -3.50 0.72 -27.64
CA LEU A 61 -2.61 -0.33 -28.11
C LEU A 61 -2.53 -0.40 -29.66
N GLY A 62 -3.64 -0.15 -30.34
CA GLY A 62 -3.66 -0.07 -31.81
C GLY A 62 -2.82 1.07 -32.37
N ARG A 63 -2.73 2.21 -31.65
CA ARG A 63 -1.90 3.36 -32.01
C ARG A 63 -0.45 3.18 -31.60
N LEU A 64 -0.20 2.82 -30.34
CA LEU A 64 1.14 2.74 -29.75
C LEU A 64 1.94 1.52 -30.20
N ARG A 65 1.25 0.40 -30.43
CA ARG A 65 1.84 -0.88 -30.87
C ARG A 65 3.06 -1.31 -30.04
N PRO A 66 2.92 -1.40 -28.71
CA PRO A 66 4.03 -1.78 -27.84
C PRO A 66 4.43 -3.26 -28.06
N ASP A 67 5.69 -3.58 -27.80
CA ASP A 67 6.19 -4.96 -27.82
C ASP A 67 5.77 -5.74 -26.57
N LEU A 68 5.55 -5.03 -25.46
CA LEU A 68 5.18 -5.59 -24.17
C LEU A 68 4.34 -4.58 -23.37
N MET A 69 3.34 -5.07 -22.67
CA MET A 69 2.61 -4.30 -21.65
C MET A 69 3.10 -4.69 -20.26
N LEU A 70 3.43 -3.69 -19.43
CA LEU A 70 3.73 -3.88 -18.03
C LEU A 70 2.53 -3.44 -17.19
N ALA A 71 2.02 -4.31 -16.31
CA ALA A 71 0.90 -4.04 -15.42
C ALA A 71 1.29 -4.28 -13.96
N LEU A 72 0.86 -3.38 -13.08
CA LEU A 72 1.07 -3.47 -11.63
C LEU A 72 -0.26 -3.68 -10.92
N GLY A 73 -0.30 -4.65 -10.01
CA GLY A 73 -1.40 -4.80 -9.05
C GLY A 73 -2.58 -5.60 -9.60
N ASP A 74 -3.76 -5.27 -9.12
CA ASP A 74 -4.93 -6.15 -9.11
C ASP A 74 -6.27 -5.40 -9.18
N ARG A 75 -6.24 -4.18 -9.65
CA ARG A 75 -7.48 -3.40 -9.79
C ARG A 75 -8.26 -3.81 -11.04
N TYR A 76 -9.56 -3.59 -11.02
CA TYR A 76 -10.48 -3.97 -12.11
C TYR A 76 -10.14 -3.28 -13.45
N GLU A 77 -9.65 -2.05 -13.44
CA GLU A 77 -9.17 -1.38 -14.65
C GLU A 77 -7.93 -2.04 -15.24
N ILE A 78 -7.04 -2.58 -14.41
CA ILE A 78 -5.86 -3.31 -14.87
C ILE A 78 -6.26 -4.63 -15.55
N LEU A 79 -7.30 -5.30 -15.01
CA LEU A 79 -7.84 -6.50 -15.66
C LEU A 79 -8.42 -6.17 -17.04
N ALA A 80 -9.16 -5.08 -17.17
CA ALA A 80 -9.71 -4.65 -18.45
C ALA A 80 -8.60 -4.32 -19.48
N ALA A 81 -7.56 -3.62 -19.04
CA ALA A 81 -6.39 -3.31 -19.87
C ALA A 81 -5.63 -4.58 -20.29
N ALA A 82 -5.45 -5.55 -19.40
CA ALA A 82 -4.81 -6.83 -19.70
C ALA A 82 -5.61 -7.67 -20.74
N GLN A 83 -6.95 -7.61 -20.67
CA GLN A 83 -7.80 -8.24 -21.69
C GLN A 83 -7.61 -7.58 -23.07
N ALA A 84 -7.48 -6.25 -23.12
CA ALA A 84 -7.16 -5.55 -24.38
C ALA A 84 -5.80 -6.01 -24.93
N ALA A 85 -4.77 -6.11 -24.09
CA ALA A 85 -3.45 -6.60 -24.50
C ALA A 85 -3.52 -8.01 -25.08
N MET A 86 -4.26 -8.91 -24.43
CA MET A 86 -4.49 -10.28 -24.91
C MET A 86 -5.13 -10.27 -26.32
N LEU A 87 -6.17 -9.47 -26.55
CA LEU A 87 -6.83 -9.36 -27.85
C LEU A 87 -5.91 -8.81 -28.94
N HIS A 88 -5.01 -7.89 -28.61
CA HIS A 88 -3.99 -7.34 -29.50
C HIS A 88 -2.75 -8.24 -29.62
N ARG A 89 -2.68 -9.36 -28.91
CA ARG A 89 -1.51 -10.25 -28.83
C ARG A 89 -0.24 -9.53 -28.35
N VAL A 90 -0.41 -8.51 -27.49
CA VAL A 90 0.68 -7.85 -26.81
C VAL A 90 1.02 -8.67 -25.55
N PRO A 91 2.25 -9.17 -25.40
CA PRO A 91 2.65 -9.88 -24.20
C PRO A 91 2.46 -9.03 -22.96
N LEU A 92 2.09 -9.65 -21.85
CA LEU A 92 1.85 -8.99 -20.56
C LEU A 92 2.91 -9.42 -19.54
N ALA A 93 3.61 -8.48 -18.92
CA ALA A 93 4.38 -8.66 -17.69
C ALA A 93 3.57 -8.13 -16.51
N HIS A 94 3.35 -8.97 -15.50
CA HIS A 94 2.53 -8.63 -14.33
C HIS A 94 3.39 -8.55 -13.07
N ILE A 95 3.37 -7.38 -12.41
CA ILE A 95 4.04 -7.12 -11.13
C ILE A 95 3.06 -7.43 -9.99
N ALA A 96 3.56 -8.02 -8.92
CA ALA A 96 2.84 -8.40 -7.69
C ALA A 96 1.78 -9.51 -7.91
N GLY A 97 1.93 -10.32 -8.96
CA GLY A 97 1.19 -11.56 -9.10
C GLY A 97 1.53 -12.55 -7.98
N GLY A 98 0.53 -13.31 -7.53
CA GLY A 98 0.71 -14.31 -6.48
C GLY A 98 0.68 -13.78 -5.04
N ASP A 99 0.60 -12.48 -4.81
CA ASP A 99 0.35 -11.92 -3.47
C ASP A 99 -1.05 -12.32 -2.96
N ILE A 100 -1.24 -12.29 -1.64
CA ILE A 100 -2.53 -12.59 -0.99
C ILE A 100 -3.14 -11.28 -0.47
N THR A 101 -4.46 -11.19 -0.62
CA THR A 101 -5.28 -10.17 0.07
C THR A 101 -6.58 -10.86 0.48
N GLU A 102 -6.56 -11.55 1.63
CA GLU A 102 -7.74 -12.25 2.12
C GLU A 102 -8.90 -11.25 2.27
N GLY A 103 -10.04 -11.61 1.69
CA GLY A 103 -11.27 -10.84 1.87
C GLY A 103 -11.50 -9.66 0.93
N ALA A 104 -10.71 -9.48 -0.11
CA ALA A 104 -10.98 -8.54 -1.19
C ALA A 104 -11.23 -9.28 -2.52
N PHE A 105 -12.15 -8.75 -3.33
CA PHE A 105 -12.37 -9.31 -4.68
C PHE A 105 -11.15 -9.10 -5.61
N ASP A 106 -10.27 -8.19 -5.26
CA ASP A 106 -9.00 -7.91 -5.92
C ASP A 106 -8.11 -9.17 -6.03
N GLU A 107 -8.19 -10.09 -5.08
CA GLU A 107 -7.44 -11.37 -5.16
C GLU A 107 -7.84 -12.19 -6.39
N SER A 108 -9.14 -12.27 -6.69
CA SER A 108 -9.63 -12.95 -7.90
C SER A 108 -9.14 -12.27 -9.17
N ILE A 109 -9.09 -10.95 -9.18
CA ILE A 109 -8.54 -10.16 -10.30
C ILE A 109 -7.05 -10.44 -10.45
N ARG A 110 -6.28 -10.43 -9.36
CA ARG A 110 -4.83 -10.72 -9.39
C ARG A 110 -4.53 -12.09 -9.97
N HIS A 111 -5.30 -13.11 -9.59
CA HIS A 111 -5.13 -14.45 -10.14
C HIS A 111 -5.54 -14.53 -11.60
N ALA A 112 -6.58 -13.83 -12.03
CA ALA A 112 -6.94 -13.73 -13.45
C ALA A 112 -5.82 -13.05 -14.27
N LEU A 113 -5.25 -11.95 -13.76
CA LEU A 113 -4.10 -11.27 -14.36
C LEU A 113 -2.88 -12.20 -14.46
N THR A 114 -2.60 -12.99 -13.42
CA THR A 114 -1.54 -14.01 -13.45
C THR A 114 -1.75 -14.96 -14.63
N LYS A 115 -2.98 -15.43 -14.87
CA LYS A 115 -3.26 -16.33 -16.00
C LYS A 115 -3.23 -15.68 -17.37
N LEU A 116 -3.38 -14.36 -17.45
CA LEU A 116 -3.23 -13.59 -18.70
C LEU A 116 -1.77 -13.20 -18.98
N ALA A 117 -0.92 -13.19 -17.96
CA ALA A 117 0.45 -12.71 -18.05
C ALA A 117 1.40 -13.74 -18.70
N HIS A 118 2.42 -13.23 -19.37
CA HIS A 118 3.51 -13.99 -19.99
C HIS A 118 4.76 -14.00 -19.13
N LEU A 119 4.98 -12.92 -18.37
CA LEU A 119 6.05 -12.80 -17.38
C LEU A 119 5.45 -12.43 -16.02
N HIS A 120 5.98 -13.03 -14.97
CA HIS A 120 5.50 -12.86 -13.60
C HIS A 120 6.63 -12.26 -12.75
N LEU A 121 6.45 -11.01 -12.36
CA LEU A 121 7.39 -10.22 -11.57
C LEU A 121 6.88 -10.19 -10.12
N THR A 122 7.19 -11.24 -9.38
CA THR A 122 6.64 -11.47 -8.05
C THR A 122 7.41 -10.71 -6.97
N THR A 123 6.70 -10.32 -5.91
CA THR A 123 7.28 -9.56 -4.80
C THR A 123 8.13 -10.43 -3.88
N THR A 124 7.75 -11.72 -3.73
CA THR A 124 8.35 -12.65 -2.75
C THR A 124 8.50 -14.05 -3.34
N ALA A 125 9.32 -14.88 -2.71
CA ALA A 125 9.46 -16.29 -3.08
C ALA A 125 8.15 -17.09 -2.87
N GLU A 126 7.35 -16.76 -1.87
CA GLU A 126 6.06 -17.37 -1.60
C GLU A 126 5.04 -17.03 -2.70
N ALA A 127 5.03 -15.78 -3.16
CA ALA A 127 4.22 -15.36 -4.30
C ALA A 127 4.64 -16.11 -5.56
N ALA A 128 5.94 -16.23 -5.82
CA ALA A 128 6.49 -17.02 -6.95
C ALA A 128 6.06 -18.49 -6.87
N ALA A 129 6.16 -19.12 -5.70
CA ALA A 129 5.72 -20.50 -5.49
C ALA A 129 4.20 -20.68 -5.71
N ARG A 130 3.40 -19.64 -5.40
CA ARG A 130 1.95 -19.66 -5.66
C ARG A 130 1.65 -19.56 -7.15
N VAL A 131 2.33 -18.65 -7.86
CA VAL A 131 2.23 -18.52 -9.32
C VAL A 131 2.62 -19.83 -10.02
N ALA A 132 3.69 -20.50 -9.58
CA ALA A 132 4.08 -21.81 -10.10
C ALA A 132 2.99 -22.88 -9.87
N ARG A 133 2.35 -22.89 -8.68
CA ARG A 133 1.21 -23.80 -8.40
C ARG A 133 -0.02 -23.51 -9.26
N MET A 134 -0.16 -22.30 -9.79
CA MET A 134 -1.21 -21.97 -10.77
C MET A 134 -0.91 -22.52 -12.17
N GLY A 135 0.21 -23.21 -12.35
CA GLY A 135 0.61 -23.84 -13.60
C GLY A 135 1.46 -22.97 -14.51
N GLU A 136 2.06 -21.89 -13.99
CA GLU A 136 3.00 -21.07 -14.72
C GLU A 136 4.40 -21.70 -14.74
N GLU A 137 5.09 -21.58 -15.86
CA GLU A 137 6.41 -22.19 -16.05
C GLU A 137 7.49 -21.43 -15.27
N PRO A 138 8.42 -22.13 -14.57
CA PRO A 138 9.41 -21.49 -13.70
C PRO A 138 10.27 -20.43 -14.39
N TRP A 139 10.59 -20.58 -15.65
CA TRP A 139 11.44 -19.61 -16.40
C TRP A 139 10.77 -18.27 -16.64
N ARG A 140 9.44 -18.19 -16.47
CA ARG A 140 8.65 -16.95 -16.58
C ARG A 140 8.42 -16.25 -15.25
N ILE A 141 8.87 -16.84 -14.14
CA ILE A 141 8.60 -16.35 -12.78
C ILE A 141 9.87 -15.79 -12.19
N HIS A 142 9.87 -14.50 -11.88
CA HIS A 142 11.03 -13.78 -11.35
C HIS A 142 10.67 -13.12 -10.04
N VAL A 143 11.45 -13.38 -8.99
CA VAL A 143 11.32 -12.68 -7.70
C VAL A 143 12.09 -11.37 -7.80
N VAL A 144 11.37 -10.27 -7.89
CA VAL A 144 11.95 -8.94 -8.10
C VAL A 144 11.90 -8.06 -6.86
N GLY A 145 11.05 -8.40 -5.88
CA GLY A 145 10.75 -7.54 -4.74
C GLY A 145 9.58 -6.59 -5.00
N SER A 146 9.25 -5.78 -4.00
CA SER A 146 8.17 -4.80 -4.10
C SER A 146 8.69 -3.45 -4.63
N PRO A 147 8.19 -2.94 -5.76
CA PRO A 147 8.61 -1.63 -6.29
C PRO A 147 8.35 -0.46 -5.34
N GLY A 148 7.39 -0.60 -4.41
CA GLY A 148 7.13 0.41 -3.38
C GLY A 148 8.34 0.69 -2.47
N LEU A 149 9.22 -0.32 -2.28
CA LEU A 149 10.43 -0.16 -1.46
C LEU A 149 11.55 0.59 -2.18
N ASP A 150 11.54 0.64 -3.51
CA ASP A 150 12.58 1.34 -4.28
C ASP A 150 12.59 2.84 -3.98
N GLN A 151 11.42 3.41 -3.72
CA GLN A 151 11.32 4.82 -3.32
C GLN A 151 11.95 5.07 -1.95
N LEU A 152 11.75 4.16 -0.99
CA LEU A 152 12.36 4.27 0.33
C LEU A 152 13.88 4.38 0.25
N ARG A 153 14.50 3.64 -0.67
CA ARG A 153 15.95 3.67 -0.89
C ARG A 153 16.43 4.95 -1.58
N ARG A 154 15.58 5.60 -2.38
CA ARG A 154 15.92 6.80 -3.17
C ARG A 154 15.63 8.11 -2.45
N LEU A 155 14.70 8.10 -1.49
CA LEU A 155 14.34 9.29 -0.74
C LEU A 155 15.44 9.66 0.25
N GLU A 156 15.86 10.94 0.22
CA GLU A 156 16.61 11.53 1.31
C GLU A 156 15.64 11.87 2.44
N LEU A 157 15.60 11.00 3.44
CA LEU A 157 14.74 11.19 4.60
C LEU A 157 15.19 12.43 5.37
N LEU A 158 14.22 13.16 5.92
CA LEU A 158 14.48 14.33 6.76
C LEU A 158 15.17 13.88 8.05
N ASP A 159 16.20 14.62 8.45
CA ASP A 159 16.75 14.47 9.79
C ASP A 159 15.74 14.96 10.85
N ARG A 160 16.07 14.77 12.13
CA ARG A 160 15.16 15.10 13.23
C ARG A 160 14.74 16.57 13.23
N THR A 161 15.67 17.48 13.01
CA THR A 161 15.39 18.92 13.05
C THR A 161 14.49 19.32 11.88
N ALA A 162 14.84 18.94 10.67
CA ALA A 162 14.03 19.21 9.48
C ALA A 162 12.63 18.56 9.55
N LEU A 163 12.54 17.37 10.16
CA LEU A 163 11.25 16.70 10.36
C LEU A 163 10.38 17.44 11.39
N GLU A 164 10.93 17.82 12.54
CA GLU A 164 10.23 18.59 13.56
C GLU A 164 9.71 19.92 13.03
N ASP A 165 10.54 20.63 12.25
CA ASP A 165 10.14 21.85 11.56
C ASP A 165 8.99 21.62 10.56
N ALA A 166 9.08 20.55 9.77
CA ALA A 166 8.06 20.18 8.78
C ALA A 166 6.74 19.69 9.42
N LEU A 167 6.80 19.13 10.63
CA LEU A 167 5.64 18.70 11.41
C LEU A 167 5.04 19.83 12.25
N GLY A 168 5.80 20.89 12.51
CA GLY A 168 5.43 21.97 13.42
C GLY A 168 5.36 21.52 14.88
N ALA A 169 6.08 20.46 15.24
CA ALA A 169 6.08 19.88 16.60
C ALA A 169 7.32 19.03 16.82
N SER A 170 7.82 19.01 18.06
CA SER A 170 9.01 18.22 18.42
C SER A 170 8.64 16.80 18.80
N LEU A 171 9.50 15.85 18.39
CA LEU A 171 9.43 14.45 18.82
C LEU A 171 9.74 14.33 20.32
N GLY A 172 8.96 13.48 20.99
CA GLY A 172 9.17 13.16 22.40
C GLY A 172 10.39 12.24 22.63
N SER A 173 10.52 11.81 23.88
CA SER A 173 11.51 10.79 24.28
C SER A 173 11.15 9.39 23.77
N ARG A 174 9.86 9.12 23.62
CA ARG A 174 9.28 7.92 23.00
C ARG A 174 8.17 8.34 22.06
N ASN A 175 8.12 7.74 20.88
CA ASN A 175 7.23 8.13 19.80
C ASN A 175 6.59 6.90 19.15
N LEU A 176 5.28 6.93 18.94
CA LEU A 176 4.55 5.92 18.18
C LEU A 176 3.96 6.56 16.93
N LEU A 177 4.16 5.97 15.78
CA LEU A 177 3.41 6.29 14.55
C LEU A 177 2.19 5.39 14.49
N VAL A 178 0.99 5.98 14.52
CA VAL A 178 -0.27 5.24 14.56
C VAL A 178 -1.05 5.45 13.28
N THR A 179 -1.39 4.37 12.60
CA THR A 179 -2.18 4.40 11.36
C THR A 179 -3.24 3.31 11.40
N TRP A 180 -4.51 3.71 11.33
CA TRP A 180 -5.65 2.80 11.28
C TRP A 180 -6.50 3.04 10.05
N HIS A 181 -6.88 1.97 9.36
CA HIS A 181 -7.79 2.01 8.24
C HIS A 181 -9.02 1.16 8.52
N PRO A 182 -10.19 1.52 7.97
CA PRO A 182 -11.39 0.70 8.08
C PRO A 182 -11.15 -0.74 7.61
N VAL A 183 -11.84 -1.69 8.25
CA VAL A 183 -11.82 -3.11 7.87
C VAL A 183 -13.12 -3.40 7.13
N THR A 184 -13.12 -3.29 5.83
CA THR A 184 -14.33 -3.24 4.99
C THR A 184 -15.19 -4.50 5.03
N LEU A 185 -14.64 -5.63 5.49
CA LEU A 185 -15.37 -6.90 5.64
C LEU A 185 -16.00 -7.10 7.00
N GLU A 186 -15.62 -6.32 8.01
CA GLU A 186 -16.26 -6.37 9.32
C GLU A 186 -17.60 -5.62 9.30
N ALA A 187 -18.56 -6.09 10.08
CA ALA A 187 -19.90 -5.51 10.11
C ALA A 187 -19.91 -4.03 10.57
N ASP A 188 -19.02 -3.70 11.51
CA ASP A 188 -18.81 -2.35 12.03
C ASP A 188 -17.68 -1.57 11.31
N ARG A 189 -17.14 -2.13 10.22
CA ARG A 189 -16.05 -1.55 9.45
C ARG A 189 -14.76 -1.35 10.25
N GLY A 190 -14.54 -2.13 11.30
CA GLY A 190 -13.35 -2.07 12.16
C GLY A 190 -13.39 -0.97 13.22
N LEU A 191 -14.56 -0.38 13.50
CA LEU A 191 -14.69 0.68 14.52
C LEU A 191 -14.38 0.16 15.93
N ALA A 192 -14.90 -1.00 16.33
CA ALA A 192 -14.63 -1.59 17.64
C ALA A 192 -13.13 -1.88 17.84
N GLY A 193 -12.46 -2.36 16.79
CA GLY A 193 -11.01 -2.55 16.79
C GLY A 193 -10.24 -1.25 16.99
N PHE A 194 -10.71 -0.15 16.37
CA PHE A 194 -10.11 1.17 16.55
C PHE A 194 -10.33 1.70 17.96
N GLU A 195 -11.52 1.56 18.51
CA GLU A 195 -11.82 1.95 19.90
C GLU A 195 -10.96 1.16 20.91
N ALA A 196 -10.73 -0.13 20.64
CA ALA A 196 -9.81 -0.95 21.44
C ALA A 196 -8.36 -0.46 21.33
N LEU A 197 -7.92 -0.03 20.15
CA LEU A 197 -6.60 0.60 19.95
C LEU A 197 -6.50 1.89 20.77
N LEU A 198 -7.49 2.79 20.70
CA LEU A 198 -7.50 4.04 21.46
C LEU A 198 -7.45 3.77 22.97
N ALA A 199 -8.21 2.79 23.46
CA ALA A 199 -8.18 2.37 24.87
C ALA A 199 -6.81 1.81 25.28
N GLY A 200 -6.14 1.07 24.39
CA GLY A 200 -4.76 0.61 24.60
C GLY A 200 -3.77 1.76 24.67
N LEU A 201 -3.89 2.75 23.78
CA LEU A 201 -3.05 3.95 23.80
C LEU A 201 -3.26 4.82 25.05
N ASP A 202 -4.45 4.81 25.62
CA ASP A 202 -4.76 5.50 26.88
C ASP A 202 -4.05 4.91 28.10
N ALA A 203 -3.78 3.62 28.05
CA ALA A 203 -3.07 2.94 29.14
C ALA A 203 -1.55 3.18 29.13
N LEU A 204 -1.01 3.81 28.06
CA LEU A 204 0.40 4.14 27.98
C LEU A 204 0.74 5.42 28.76
N PRO A 205 1.98 5.55 29.26
CA PRO A 205 2.46 6.79 29.86
C PRO A 205 2.32 7.98 28.90
N ARG A 206 2.04 9.18 29.43
CA ARG A 206 1.87 10.41 28.63
C ARG A 206 3.15 10.86 27.93
N GLU A 207 4.30 10.41 28.42
CA GLU A 207 5.62 10.67 27.83
C GLU A 207 5.79 9.98 26.46
N VAL A 208 4.93 9.01 26.15
CA VAL A 208 4.89 8.36 24.84
C VAL A 208 4.02 9.21 23.92
N ALA A 209 4.64 9.92 23.00
CA ALA A 209 3.95 10.72 21.98
C ALA A 209 3.29 9.83 20.91
N LYS A 210 2.07 10.16 20.50
CA LYS A 210 1.30 9.46 19.49
C LYS A 210 1.13 10.36 18.26
N TRP A 211 1.72 9.95 17.16
CA TRP A 211 1.67 10.61 15.86
C TRP A 211 0.69 9.85 14.99
N ILE A 212 -0.50 10.39 14.79
CA ILE A 212 -1.62 9.65 14.19
C ILE A 212 -1.94 10.22 12.81
N THR A 213 -1.99 9.36 11.80
CA THR A 213 -2.53 9.72 10.49
C THR A 213 -4.01 9.35 10.40
N ARG A 214 -4.82 10.21 9.77
CA ARG A 214 -6.24 9.92 9.53
C ARG A 214 -6.40 8.70 8.62
N PRO A 215 -7.52 7.98 8.72
CA PRO A 215 -7.82 6.87 7.82
C PRO A 215 -7.91 7.36 6.36
N ASN A 216 -7.77 6.42 5.43
CA ASN A 216 -8.08 6.65 4.02
C ASN A 216 -9.60 6.81 3.80
N ALA A 217 -9.98 7.19 2.57
CA ALA A 217 -11.38 7.41 2.19
C ALA A 217 -12.21 6.13 1.98
N ASP A 218 -11.84 5.01 2.61
CA ASP A 218 -12.59 3.76 2.53
C ASP A 218 -13.94 3.86 3.28
N PRO A 219 -14.94 3.06 2.90
CA PRO A 219 -16.21 2.98 3.62
C PRO A 219 -16.00 2.64 5.11
N GLY A 220 -16.54 3.47 6.00
CA GLY A 220 -16.34 3.40 7.46
C GLY A 220 -15.36 4.44 8.01
N GLY A 221 -14.60 5.13 7.15
CA GLY A 221 -13.61 6.15 7.56
C GLY A 221 -14.21 7.27 8.41
N ALA A 222 -15.41 7.74 8.10
CA ALA A 222 -16.07 8.82 8.86
C ALA A 222 -16.33 8.47 10.33
N ALA A 223 -16.69 7.21 10.64
CA ALA A 223 -16.89 6.78 12.01
C ALA A 223 -15.56 6.71 12.80
N VAL A 224 -14.51 6.20 12.15
CA VAL A 224 -13.15 6.17 12.70
C VAL A 224 -12.64 7.59 12.95
N GLU A 225 -12.85 8.53 12.01
CA GLU A 225 -12.49 9.94 12.18
C GLU A 225 -13.20 10.59 13.35
N ALA A 226 -14.51 10.38 13.47
CA ALA A 226 -15.28 10.94 14.58
C ALA A 226 -14.80 10.41 15.94
N ALA A 227 -14.48 9.11 16.04
CA ALA A 227 -13.91 8.52 17.25
C ALA A 227 -12.52 9.09 17.55
N LEU A 228 -11.68 9.27 16.54
CA LEU A 228 -10.35 9.87 16.67
C LEU A 228 -10.45 11.31 17.17
N ASP A 229 -11.29 12.13 16.58
CA ASP A 229 -11.44 13.55 16.96
C ASP A 229 -11.96 13.70 18.39
N ALA A 230 -12.93 12.87 18.79
CA ALA A 230 -13.43 12.84 20.16
C ALA A 230 -12.35 12.44 21.16
N TRP A 231 -11.51 11.46 20.81
CA TRP A 231 -10.46 10.96 21.69
C TRP A 231 -9.24 11.89 21.75
N ALA A 232 -8.82 12.47 20.62
CA ALA A 232 -7.62 13.30 20.54
C ALA A 232 -7.79 14.70 21.15
N GLY A 233 -9.03 15.16 21.32
CA GLY A 233 -9.35 16.51 21.79
C GLY A 233 -8.70 16.84 23.15
N GLY A 234 -7.89 17.90 23.19
CA GLY A 234 -7.25 18.40 24.39
C GLY A 234 -6.03 17.60 24.90
N ARG A 235 -5.54 16.63 24.12
CA ARG A 235 -4.36 15.84 24.48
C ARG A 235 -3.08 16.46 23.93
N GLU A 236 -2.12 16.71 24.81
CA GLU A 236 -0.82 17.27 24.43
C GLU A 236 0.15 16.21 23.87
N ASP A 237 -0.06 14.94 24.23
CA ASP A 237 0.74 13.79 23.81
C ASP A 237 0.27 13.17 22.47
N VAL A 238 -0.71 13.80 21.80
CA VAL A 238 -1.29 13.34 20.52
C VAL A 238 -1.16 14.42 19.45
N ARG A 239 -0.73 14.02 18.28
CA ARG A 239 -0.73 14.84 17.07
C ARG A 239 -1.43 14.09 15.94
N VAL A 240 -2.45 14.71 15.35
CA VAL A 240 -3.27 14.12 14.28
C VAL A 240 -3.00 14.87 12.97
N PHE A 241 -2.72 14.13 11.92
CA PHE A 241 -2.44 14.66 10.58
C PHE A 241 -3.44 14.10 9.58
N ALA A 242 -4.01 14.96 8.74
CA ALA A 242 -4.87 14.53 7.64
C ALA A 242 -4.07 13.70 6.63
N SER A 243 -2.88 14.15 6.30
CA SER A 243 -1.88 13.44 5.50
C SER A 243 -0.50 14.04 5.78
N LEU A 244 0.49 13.19 5.88
CA LEU A 244 1.88 13.63 5.99
C LEU A 244 2.56 13.73 4.60
N GLY A 245 1.96 13.16 3.57
CA GLY A 245 2.67 12.89 2.32
C GLY A 245 3.81 11.89 2.54
N GLN A 246 4.39 11.39 1.45
CA GLN A 246 5.33 10.29 1.52
C GLN A 246 6.61 10.62 2.29
N LEU A 247 7.25 11.74 1.97
CA LEU A 247 8.55 12.10 2.58
C LEU A 247 8.44 12.24 4.10
N ARG A 248 7.48 13.06 4.59
CA ARG A 248 7.31 13.26 6.04
C ARG A 248 6.87 11.98 6.76
N TYR A 249 6.00 11.17 6.13
CA TYR A 249 5.53 9.91 6.70
C TYR A 249 6.67 8.91 6.91
N LEU A 250 7.49 8.70 5.88
CA LEU A 250 8.64 7.79 5.96
C LEU A 250 9.75 8.33 6.85
N SER A 251 9.98 9.65 6.85
CA SER A 251 10.94 10.29 7.75
C SER A 251 10.51 10.16 9.22
N LEU A 252 9.21 10.31 9.50
CA LEU A 252 8.65 10.08 10.83
C LEU A 252 8.75 8.61 11.22
N MET A 253 8.38 7.70 10.31
CA MET A 253 8.50 6.27 10.54
C MET A 253 9.93 5.85 10.90
N ALA A 254 10.94 6.41 10.24
CA ALA A 254 12.35 6.14 10.53
C ALA A 254 12.83 6.66 11.91
N GLN A 255 12.04 7.52 12.56
CA GLN A 255 12.43 8.20 13.81
C GLN A 255 11.50 7.90 14.98
N VAL A 256 10.50 7.07 14.81
CA VAL A 256 9.65 6.58 15.90
C VAL A 256 10.19 5.29 16.50
N ASP A 257 9.78 5.00 17.73
CA ASP A 257 10.17 3.78 18.45
C ASP A 257 9.35 2.56 18.03
N ALA A 258 8.13 2.77 17.52
CA ALA A 258 7.32 1.71 16.92
C ALA A 258 6.20 2.27 16.01
N VAL A 259 5.80 1.47 15.04
CA VAL A 259 4.57 1.66 14.24
C VAL A 259 3.46 0.82 14.86
N VAL A 260 2.26 1.38 14.98
CA VAL A 260 1.11 0.71 15.61
C VAL A 260 -0.13 0.88 14.75
N GLY A 261 -0.89 -0.16 14.55
CA GLY A 261 -2.18 -0.12 13.85
C GLY A 261 -2.37 -1.26 12.87
N ASN A 262 -3.10 -1.01 11.79
CA ASN A 262 -3.43 -2.03 10.80
C ASN A 262 -3.04 -1.63 9.36
N SER A 263 -2.14 -0.66 9.22
CA SER A 263 -1.65 -0.22 7.91
C SER A 263 -0.66 -1.22 7.33
N SER A 264 -0.72 -1.43 6.00
CA SER A 264 0.27 -2.24 5.30
C SER A 264 1.69 -1.67 5.38
N SER A 265 1.84 -0.37 5.61
CA SER A 265 3.15 0.27 5.75
C SER A 265 3.98 -0.30 6.90
N GLY A 266 3.33 -0.79 7.97
CA GLY A 266 4.00 -1.50 9.04
C GLY A 266 4.63 -2.84 8.62
N LEU A 267 4.10 -3.47 7.56
CA LEU A 267 4.63 -4.73 7.02
C LEU A 267 5.61 -4.50 5.86
N TYR A 268 5.38 -3.46 5.05
CA TYR A 268 6.17 -3.19 3.85
C TYR A 268 7.35 -2.27 4.12
N GLU A 269 7.12 -1.09 4.70
CA GLU A 269 8.16 -0.06 4.83
C GLU A 269 8.91 -0.14 6.16
N ALA A 270 8.22 -0.32 7.28
CA ALA A 270 8.82 -0.28 8.62
C ALA A 270 10.00 -1.27 8.80
N PRO A 271 9.94 -2.52 8.30
CA PRO A 271 11.08 -3.43 8.42
C PRO A 271 12.34 -2.93 7.73
N SER A 272 12.21 -2.27 6.57
CA SER A 272 13.37 -1.69 5.85
C SER A 272 13.99 -0.50 6.56
N LEU A 273 13.24 0.15 7.46
CA LEU A 273 13.70 1.25 8.32
C LEU A 273 14.21 0.76 9.68
N GLY A 274 14.17 -0.55 9.93
CA GLY A 274 14.58 -1.14 11.22
C GLY A 274 13.64 -0.76 12.37
N VAL A 275 12.35 -0.49 12.07
CA VAL A 275 11.36 -0.06 13.07
C VAL A 275 10.38 -1.20 13.36
N PRO A 276 10.15 -1.54 14.64
CA PRO A 276 9.20 -2.56 15.01
C PRO A 276 7.76 -2.12 14.74
N THR A 277 6.93 -3.08 14.39
CA THR A 277 5.50 -2.85 14.11
C THR A 277 4.62 -3.68 15.04
N VAL A 278 3.59 -3.06 15.58
CA VAL A 278 2.44 -3.74 16.23
C VAL A 278 1.29 -3.73 15.23
N ASP A 279 1.07 -4.87 14.60
CA ASP A 279 -0.03 -5.09 13.65
C ASP A 279 -1.26 -5.59 14.41
N VAL A 280 -2.30 -4.76 14.43
CA VAL A 280 -3.50 -4.94 15.26
C VAL A 280 -4.66 -5.48 14.44
N GLY A 281 -5.22 -6.61 14.86
CA GLY A 281 -6.37 -7.24 14.22
C GLY A 281 -6.01 -8.00 12.94
N ASP A 282 -7.02 -8.35 12.15
CA ASP A 282 -6.89 -9.30 11.04
C ASP A 282 -6.76 -8.66 9.64
N ARG A 283 -6.70 -7.30 9.53
CA ARG A 283 -6.65 -6.63 8.24
C ARG A 283 -5.46 -7.06 7.37
N GLN A 284 -4.33 -7.35 8.00
CA GLN A 284 -3.10 -7.76 7.29
C GLN A 284 -2.89 -9.28 7.28
N LYS A 285 -3.85 -10.05 7.76
CA LYS A 285 -3.77 -11.51 7.83
C LYS A 285 -3.46 -12.15 6.48
N GLY A 286 -2.60 -13.15 6.50
CA GLY A 286 -2.15 -13.86 5.30
C GLY A 286 -0.96 -13.19 4.59
N ARG A 287 -0.61 -11.95 4.92
CA ARG A 287 0.59 -11.28 4.39
C ARG A 287 1.84 -11.75 5.10
N LEU A 288 2.96 -11.76 4.38
CA LEU A 288 4.25 -12.01 5.00
C LEU A 288 4.59 -10.89 5.98
N ALA A 289 5.21 -11.28 7.07
CA ALA A 289 5.66 -10.36 8.10
C ALA A 289 7.14 -10.59 8.40
N ALA A 290 7.89 -9.50 8.53
CA ALA A 290 9.27 -9.54 9.00
C ALA A 290 9.33 -9.90 10.49
N ALA A 291 10.50 -10.29 10.98
CA ALA A 291 10.70 -10.60 12.40
C ALA A 291 10.43 -9.41 13.34
N SER A 292 10.43 -8.18 12.80
CA SER A 292 10.09 -6.94 13.53
C SER A 292 8.59 -6.70 13.70
N VAL A 293 7.71 -7.56 13.15
CA VAL A 293 6.25 -7.39 13.23
C VAL A 293 5.66 -8.25 14.34
N ILE A 294 4.93 -7.64 15.24
CA ILE A 294 4.19 -8.29 16.32
C ILE A 294 2.71 -8.20 16.01
N HIS A 295 2.10 -9.33 15.67
CA HIS A 295 0.64 -9.41 15.51
C HIS A 295 -0.03 -9.51 16.87
N CYS A 296 -1.15 -8.80 17.06
CA CYS A 296 -1.99 -8.93 18.25
C CYS A 296 -3.48 -8.73 17.90
N PRO A 297 -4.39 -9.34 18.68
CA PRO A 297 -5.81 -9.08 18.53
C PRO A 297 -6.13 -7.61 18.89
N ALA A 298 -7.25 -7.10 18.37
CA ALA A 298 -7.76 -5.76 18.68
C ALA A 298 -8.39 -5.72 20.08
N GLU A 299 -7.58 -5.94 21.10
CA GLU A 299 -7.94 -5.94 22.51
C GLU A 299 -6.97 -5.02 23.27
N PRO A 300 -7.45 -4.09 24.14
CA PRO A 300 -6.61 -3.07 24.78
C PRO A 300 -5.39 -3.65 25.51
N THR A 301 -5.57 -4.72 26.26
CA THR A 301 -4.49 -5.36 27.03
C THR A 301 -3.46 -6.04 26.15
N ALA A 302 -3.88 -6.67 25.07
CA ALA A 302 -2.98 -7.29 24.09
C ALA A 302 -2.18 -6.24 23.31
N ILE A 303 -2.81 -5.12 22.96
CA ILE A 303 -2.17 -3.99 22.28
C ILE A 303 -1.08 -3.38 23.18
N VAL A 304 -1.39 -3.10 24.46
CA VAL A 304 -0.41 -2.57 25.42
C VAL A 304 0.79 -3.51 25.58
N ALA A 305 0.53 -4.81 25.73
CA ALA A 305 1.59 -5.81 25.85
C ALA A 305 2.45 -5.90 24.57
N ALA A 306 1.83 -5.80 23.39
CA ALA A 306 2.53 -5.80 22.12
C ALA A 306 3.40 -4.54 21.93
N ILE A 307 2.86 -3.36 22.29
CA ILE A 307 3.62 -2.10 22.26
C ILE A 307 4.82 -2.18 23.22
N GLY A 308 4.62 -2.69 24.45
CA GLY A 308 5.71 -2.87 25.39
C GLY A 308 6.86 -3.73 24.81
N ARG A 309 6.52 -4.84 24.15
CA ARG A 309 7.50 -5.69 23.47
C ARG A 309 8.18 -4.97 22.30
N ALA A 310 7.42 -4.22 21.49
CA ALA A 310 7.94 -3.48 20.36
C ALA A 310 8.97 -2.43 20.80
N LEU A 311 8.70 -1.70 21.88
CA LEU A 311 9.58 -0.66 22.43
C LEU A 311 10.91 -1.21 22.99
N GLU A 312 11.02 -2.52 23.20
CA GLU A 312 12.24 -3.21 23.68
C GLU A 312 12.90 -4.02 22.56
N MET A 313 12.30 -4.08 21.36
CA MET A 313 12.77 -4.92 20.27
C MET A 313 13.96 -4.28 19.57
N ASP A 314 15.03 -5.06 19.40
CA ASP A 314 16.12 -4.71 18.50
C ASP A 314 15.79 -5.22 17.08
N CYS A 315 15.65 -4.29 16.16
CA CYS A 315 15.36 -4.58 14.76
C CYS A 315 16.59 -4.47 13.85
N ALA A 316 17.80 -4.38 14.42
CA ALA A 316 19.04 -4.35 13.64
C ALA A 316 19.19 -5.65 12.82
N GLY A 317 19.37 -5.51 11.50
CA GLY A 317 19.56 -6.64 10.60
C GLY A 317 18.29 -7.45 10.29
N VAL A 318 17.10 -6.96 10.61
CA VAL A 318 15.84 -7.58 10.19
C VAL A 318 15.73 -7.53 8.66
N GLU A 319 15.55 -8.68 8.06
CA GLU A 319 15.31 -8.78 6.62
C GLU A 319 13.85 -8.46 6.29
N ASN A 320 13.65 -7.60 5.28
CA ASN A 320 12.31 -7.34 4.75
C ASN A 320 11.93 -8.41 3.73
N PRO A 321 10.87 -9.20 3.95
CA PRO A 321 10.46 -10.26 3.03
C PRO A 321 10.04 -9.74 1.65
N TYR A 322 9.71 -8.45 1.53
CA TYR A 322 9.30 -7.80 0.29
C TYR A 322 10.46 -7.23 -0.53
N GLY A 323 11.71 -7.40 -0.07
CA GLY A 323 12.91 -7.03 -0.83
C GLY A 323 13.73 -5.90 -0.19
N ASP A 324 14.71 -5.45 -0.96
CA ASP A 324 15.76 -4.53 -0.53
C ASP A 324 15.71 -3.14 -1.21
N GLY A 325 14.62 -2.85 -1.96
CA GLY A 325 14.45 -1.57 -2.65
C GLY A 325 15.23 -1.47 -3.98
N ASP A 326 15.46 -2.59 -4.66
CA ASP A 326 16.13 -2.64 -5.97
C ASP A 326 15.28 -3.40 -7.03
N SER A 327 13.96 -3.32 -6.87
CA SER A 327 13.00 -4.03 -7.73
C SER A 327 13.01 -3.51 -9.15
N ALA A 328 13.04 -2.20 -9.35
CA ALA A 328 12.98 -1.60 -10.67
C ALA A 328 14.15 -2.06 -11.56
N ARG A 329 15.39 -2.14 -11.00
CA ARG A 329 16.54 -2.65 -11.75
C ARG A 329 16.33 -4.12 -12.15
N ARG A 330 15.89 -4.97 -11.22
CA ARG A 330 15.61 -6.39 -11.51
C ARG A 330 14.51 -6.55 -12.55
N ILE A 331 13.46 -5.73 -12.49
CA ILE A 331 12.40 -5.73 -13.51
C ILE A 331 12.98 -5.39 -14.88
N VAL A 332 13.77 -4.33 -14.99
CA VAL A 332 14.38 -3.91 -16.27
C VAL A 332 15.33 -4.97 -16.82
N GLU A 333 16.05 -5.72 -15.97
CA GLU A 333 16.91 -6.81 -16.38
C GLU A 333 16.13 -8.03 -16.92
N VAL A 334 14.90 -8.23 -16.47
CA VAL A 334 14.01 -9.30 -16.96
C VAL A 334 13.33 -8.92 -18.28
N LEU A 335 12.97 -7.64 -18.45
CA LEU A 335 12.32 -7.10 -19.67
C LEU A 335 13.30 -6.92 -20.83
#